data_4ba2224b36e6d3af8c6259ada596fbc1
#
_entry.id   4ba2224b36e6d3af8c6259ada596fbc1
#
_cell.length_a   1.000
_cell.length_b   1.000
_cell.length_c   1.000
_cell.angle_alpha   90.00
_cell.angle_beta   90.00
_cell.angle_gamma   90.00
#
_symmetry.space_group_name_H-M   'P 1'
#
loop_
_entity.id
_entity.type
_entity.pdbx_description
1 polymer ?
#
loop_
_entity_poly.entity_id
_entity_poly.type
_entity_poly.pdbx_seq_one_letter_code
_entity_poly.pdbx_strand_id
1 'polypeptide(L)'
;MDPATRSPALDPRVLLRREVGRFRARESRRVFDASVHVGVLDGPRDSFTVRAADLPVVDAALRTDVVSALLDDAPGDWRTAWLVRPGVPDLHDLDLAWLGAARTAFGMHGRPLDAFYAVTRSGWLDVLTGETRVWKRLRL
;
A
#
# COMPACT_ATOMS: atom_id res chain seq x y z
N MET A 1 -11.75 -29.89 -3.54
CA MET A 1 -11.75 -28.94 -4.65
C MET A 1 -10.49 -29.16 -5.47
N ASP A 2 -10.64 -29.27 -6.78
CA ASP A 2 -9.52 -29.46 -7.68
C ASP A 2 -8.76 -28.14 -7.84
N PRO A 3 -7.46 -28.09 -7.48
CA PRO A 3 -6.64 -26.88 -7.68
C PRO A 3 -6.58 -26.40 -9.12
N ALA A 4 -6.73 -27.31 -10.10
CA ALA A 4 -6.70 -26.96 -11.51
C ALA A 4 -7.90 -26.11 -11.95
N THR A 5 -8.96 -26.04 -11.17
CA THR A 5 -10.13 -25.21 -11.46
C THR A 5 -9.99 -23.77 -10.97
N ARG A 6 -8.97 -23.46 -10.20
CA ARG A 6 -8.71 -22.10 -9.73
C ARG A 6 -8.15 -21.23 -10.85
N SER A 7 -8.73 -20.04 -11.00
CA SER A 7 -8.11 -19.03 -11.85
C SER A 7 -6.76 -18.64 -11.28
N PRO A 8 -5.71 -18.53 -12.10
CA PRO A 8 -4.43 -18.04 -11.61
C PRO A 8 -4.58 -16.61 -11.06
N ALA A 9 -3.87 -16.33 -9.99
CA ALA A 9 -3.80 -14.97 -9.46
C ALA A 9 -3.17 -14.06 -10.52
N LEU A 10 -3.69 -12.82 -10.65
CA LEU A 10 -3.08 -11.83 -11.52
C LEU A 10 -1.70 -11.43 -10.98
N ASP A 11 -0.77 -11.16 -11.90
CA ASP A 11 0.54 -10.63 -11.56
C ASP A 11 0.36 -9.32 -10.77
N PRO A 12 1.01 -9.17 -9.62
CA PRO A 12 0.96 -7.92 -8.86
C PRO A 12 1.29 -6.67 -9.68
N ARG A 13 2.16 -6.78 -10.68
CA ARG A 13 2.51 -5.65 -11.56
C ARG A 13 1.30 -5.15 -12.34
N VAL A 14 0.42 -6.03 -12.79
CA VAL A 14 -0.83 -5.67 -13.47
C VAL A 14 -1.76 -4.94 -12.50
N LEU A 15 -1.90 -5.47 -11.30
CA LEU A 15 -2.75 -4.87 -10.26
C LEU A 15 -2.22 -3.50 -9.82
N LEU A 16 -0.91 -3.37 -9.65
CA LEU A 16 -0.26 -2.11 -9.30
C LEU A 16 -0.45 -1.05 -10.38
N ARG A 17 -0.36 -1.43 -11.65
CA ARG A 17 -0.64 -0.51 -12.74
C ARG A 17 -2.06 0.04 -12.67
N ARG A 18 -3.02 -0.81 -12.35
CA ARG A 18 -4.42 -0.40 -12.15
C ARG A 18 -4.57 0.54 -10.96
N GLU A 19 -3.88 0.24 -9.85
CA GLU A 19 -3.86 1.13 -8.68
C GLU A 19 -3.35 2.52 -9.03
N VAL A 20 -2.21 2.61 -9.70
CA VAL A 20 -1.62 3.89 -10.13
C VAL A 20 -2.58 4.63 -11.05
N GLY A 21 -3.14 3.95 -12.04
CA GLY A 21 -4.05 4.56 -13.00
C GLY A 21 -5.32 5.11 -12.36
N ARG A 22 -5.94 4.34 -11.48
CA ARG A 22 -7.14 4.78 -10.76
C ARG A 22 -6.86 5.95 -9.82
N PHE A 23 -5.73 5.88 -9.10
CA PHE A 23 -5.33 6.96 -8.21
C PHE A 23 -5.07 8.24 -9.01
N ARG A 24 -4.31 8.15 -10.09
CA ARG A 24 -3.99 9.28 -10.96
C ARG A 24 -5.25 9.91 -11.55
N ALA A 25 -6.26 9.12 -11.88
CA ALA A 25 -7.52 9.61 -12.44
C ALA A 25 -8.34 10.45 -11.44
N ARG A 26 -8.26 10.14 -10.14
CA ARG A 26 -9.03 10.83 -9.11
C ARG A 26 -8.24 11.88 -8.32
N GLU A 27 -6.90 11.84 -8.34
CA GLU A 27 -6.04 12.80 -7.65
C GLU A 27 -5.21 13.58 -8.65
N SER A 28 -5.55 14.84 -8.85
CA SER A 28 -4.85 15.73 -9.79
C SER A 28 -3.72 16.53 -9.14
N ARG A 29 -3.72 16.64 -7.81
CA ARG A 29 -2.73 17.43 -7.08
C ARG A 29 -1.40 16.70 -7.00
N ARG A 30 -0.31 17.46 -7.05
CA ARG A 30 1.05 16.92 -6.82
C ARG A 30 1.34 16.70 -5.35
N VAL A 31 0.74 17.49 -4.49
CA VAL A 31 0.87 17.39 -3.04
C VAL A 31 -0.48 17.04 -2.47
N PHE A 32 -0.56 15.95 -1.73
CA PHE A 32 -1.76 15.45 -1.08
C PHE A 32 -1.38 14.67 0.17
N ASP A 33 -2.32 14.41 1.03
CA ASP A 33 -2.07 13.63 2.24
C ASP A 33 -1.82 12.17 1.89
N ALA A 34 -0.77 11.59 2.47
CA ALA A 34 -0.46 10.17 2.31
C ALA A 34 -1.53 9.30 2.97
N SER A 35 -1.76 8.12 2.40
CA SER A 35 -2.68 7.13 2.99
C SER A 35 -2.05 5.75 3.00
N VAL A 36 -2.29 5.00 4.08
CA VAL A 36 -1.88 3.61 4.20
C VAL A 36 -3.08 2.71 3.96
N HIS A 37 -2.88 1.64 3.22
CA HIS A 37 -3.90 0.70 2.81
C HIS A 37 -3.50 -0.72 3.20
N VAL A 38 -4.47 -1.50 3.61
CA VAL A 38 -4.35 -2.93 3.85
C VAL A 38 -5.46 -3.61 3.06
N GLY A 39 -5.15 -4.65 2.33
CA GLY A 39 -6.17 -5.37 1.58
C GLY A 39 -5.65 -6.04 0.32
N VAL A 40 -6.46 -6.00 -0.72
CA VAL A 40 -6.20 -6.61 -2.01
C VAL A 40 -5.98 -5.53 -3.06
N LEU A 41 -4.86 -5.59 -3.75
CA LEU A 41 -4.60 -4.68 -4.87
C LEU A 41 -5.73 -4.80 -5.90
N ASP A 42 -6.25 -3.67 -6.35
CA ASP A 42 -7.39 -3.59 -7.26
C ASP A 42 -8.67 -4.25 -6.71
N GLY A 43 -8.79 -4.34 -5.40
CA GLY A 43 -9.88 -5.04 -4.72
C GLY A 43 -10.23 -4.43 -3.35
N PRO A 44 -10.88 -5.24 -2.50
CA PRO A 44 -11.30 -4.78 -1.17
C PRO A 44 -10.12 -4.34 -0.31
N ARG A 45 -10.32 -3.29 0.45
CA ARG A 45 -9.29 -2.71 1.32
C ARG A 45 -9.89 -1.89 2.43
N ASP A 46 -9.10 -1.68 3.48
CA ASP A 46 -9.26 -0.60 4.43
C ASP A 46 -8.09 0.36 4.35
N SER A 47 -8.31 1.61 4.67
CA SER A 47 -7.28 2.64 4.57
C SER A 47 -7.41 3.70 5.64
N PHE A 48 -6.29 4.39 5.88
CA PHE A 48 -6.22 5.53 6.78
C PHE A 48 -5.42 6.65 6.11
N THR A 49 -5.99 7.85 6.08
CA THR A 49 -5.31 9.03 5.53
C THR A 49 -4.63 9.79 6.66
N VAL A 50 -3.34 10.07 6.50
CA VAL A 50 -2.55 10.83 7.45
C VAL A 50 -2.64 12.30 7.06
N ARG A 51 -3.40 13.09 7.82
CA ARG A 51 -3.54 14.52 7.57
C ARG A 51 -2.25 15.27 7.91
N ALA A 52 -1.92 16.27 7.11
CA ALA A 52 -0.74 17.10 7.35
C ALA A 52 -0.71 17.68 8.76
N ALA A 53 -1.88 18.06 9.31
CA ALA A 53 -1.98 18.60 10.67
C ALA A 53 -1.60 17.57 11.74
N ASP A 54 -1.69 16.27 11.46
CA ASP A 54 -1.40 15.20 12.42
C ASP A 54 0.07 14.75 12.35
N LEU A 55 0.83 15.13 11.32
CA LEU A 55 2.20 14.68 11.11
C LEU A 55 3.12 14.89 12.32
N PRO A 56 3.04 16.00 13.08
CA PRO A 56 3.91 16.19 14.23
C PRO A 56 3.76 15.16 15.35
N VAL A 57 2.61 14.47 15.43
CA VAL A 57 2.33 13.48 16.47
C VAL A 57 2.40 12.04 15.96
N VAL A 58 2.60 11.84 14.66
CA VAL A 58 2.68 10.50 14.05
C VAL A 58 4.09 9.94 14.24
N ASP A 59 4.24 9.10 15.25
CA ASP A 59 5.46 8.36 15.54
C ASP A 59 5.33 6.88 15.18
N ALA A 60 6.37 6.10 15.44
CA ALA A 60 6.38 4.66 15.13
C ALA A 60 5.27 3.90 15.85
N ALA A 61 4.99 4.22 17.10
CA ALA A 61 3.93 3.57 17.87
C ALA A 61 2.56 3.86 17.26
N LEU A 62 2.30 5.12 16.91
CA LEU A 62 1.02 5.51 16.33
C LEU A 62 0.83 4.88 14.94
N ARG A 63 1.88 4.84 14.10
CA ARG A 63 1.82 4.16 12.80
C ARG A 63 1.46 2.68 12.96
N THR A 64 2.10 2.00 13.91
CA THR A 64 1.78 0.59 14.22
C THR A 64 0.33 0.43 14.66
N ASP A 65 -0.16 1.30 15.53
CA ASP A 65 -1.55 1.28 16.00
C ASP A 65 -2.55 1.48 14.86
N VAL A 66 -2.23 2.37 13.92
CA VAL A 66 -3.06 2.61 12.74
C VAL A 66 -3.18 1.32 11.91
N VAL A 67 -2.07 0.69 11.57
CA VAL A 67 -2.10 -0.54 10.77
C VAL A 67 -2.78 -1.67 11.54
N SER A 68 -2.53 -1.80 12.85
CA SER A 68 -3.21 -2.78 13.69
C SER A 68 -4.73 -2.59 13.69
N ALA A 69 -5.19 -1.35 13.79
CA ALA A 69 -6.62 -1.05 13.73
C ALA A 69 -7.24 -1.44 12.37
N LEU A 70 -6.53 -1.21 11.27
CA LEU A 70 -6.99 -1.64 9.95
C LEU A 70 -7.09 -3.18 9.83
N LEU A 71 -6.29 -3.91 10.61
CA LEU A 71 -6.29 -5.36 10.60
C LEU A 71 -7.33 -5.99 11.52
N ASP A 72 -7.88 -5.25 12.49
CA ASP A 72 -8.75 -5.80 13.52
C ASP A 72 -9.96 -6.53 12.94
N ASP A 73 -10.61 -5.95 11.93
CA ASP A 73 -11.78 -6.54 11.28
C ASP A 73 -11.49 -7.06 9.87
N ALA A 74 -10.22 -7.10 9.48
CA ALA A 74 -9.83 -7.51 8.15
C ALA A 74 -9.92 -9.03 7.95
N PRO A 75 -10.31 -9.51 6.75
CA PRO A 75 -10.21 -10.93 6.42
C PRO A 75 -8.80 -11.48 6.65
N GLY A 76 -8.73 -12.72 7.16
CA GLY A 76 -7.45 -13.34 7.54
C GLY A 76 -6.49 -13.64 6.39
N ASP A 77 -6.96 -13.58 5.14
CA ASP A 77 -6.16 -13.78 3.94
C ASP A 77 -5.54 -12.49 3.40
N TRP A 78 -5.82 -11.33 4.00
CA TRP A 78 -5.16 -10.08 3.62
C TRP A 78 -3.72 -10.07 4.15
N ARG A 79 -2.76 -10.00 3.22
CA ARG A 79 -1.33 -10.09 3.51
C ARG A 79 -0.51 -9.02 2.81
N THR A 80 -1.19 -8.02 2.24
CA THR A 80 -0.58 -6.95 1.49
C THR A 80 -0.96 -5.61 2.09
N ALA A 81 0.01 -4.71 2.17
CA ALA A 81 -0.21 -3.33 2.55
C ALA A 81 0.54 -2.41 1.57
N TRP A 82 0.09 -1.18 1.45
CA TRP A 82 0.77 -0.19 0.62
C TRP A 82 0.52 1.22 1.11
N LEU A 83 1.43 2.09 0.74
CA LEU A 83 1.38 3.52 1.02
C LEU A 83 1.11 4.26 -0.27
N VAL A 84 0.11 5.12 -0.29
CA VAL A 84 -0.14 6.05 -1.39
C VAL A 84 0.38 7.41 -0.96
N ARG A 85 1.29 8.00 -1.71
CA ARG A 85 1.98 9.23 -1.31
C ARG A 85 2.36 10.11 -2.50
N PRO A 86 2.63 11.40 -2.23
CA PRO A 86 3.23 12.30 -3.23
C PRO A 86 4.64 11.84 -3.64
N GLY A 87 5.15 12.46 -4.68
CA GLY A 87 6.52 12.26 -5.16
C GLY A 87 6.60 11.19 -6.23
N VAL A 88 7.80 10.67 -6.40
CA VAL A 88 8.12 9.64 -7.38
C VAL A 88 8.35 8.29 -6.69
N PRO A 89 8.24 7.17 -7.42
CA PRO A 89 8.32 5.84 -6.81
C PRO A 89 9.77 5.37 -6.62
N ASP A 90 10.59 6.18 -5.96
CA ASP A 90 11.87 5.79 -5.41
C ASP A 90 11.78 5.66 -3.89
N LEU A 91 12.75 5.02 -3.27
CA LEU A 91 12.69 4.72 -1.85
C LEU A 91 12.78 6.01 -1.01
N HIS A 92 11.76 6.23 -0.18
CA HIS A 92 11.70 7.33 0.78
C HIS A 92 11.70 6.81 2.22
N ASP A 93 12.15 7.64 3.15
CA ASP A 93 12.10 7.31 4.58
C ASP A 93 10.69 6.98 5.05
N LEU A 94 9.69 7.64 4.48
CA LEU A 94 8.28 7.39 4.78
C LEU A 94 7.87 5.95 4.43
N ASP A 95 8.38 5.42 3.32
CA ASP A 95 8.10 4.04 2.91
C ASP A 95 8.64 3.05 3.94
N LEU A 96 9.87 3.28 4.42
CA LEU A 96 10.48 2.43 5.44
C LEU A 96 9.78 2.55 6.79
N ALA A 97 9.34 3.75 7.14
CA ALA A 97 8.62 3.98 8.40
C ALA A 97 7.29 3.20 8.43
N TRP A 98 6.52 3.24 7.35
CA TRP A 98 5.26 2.50 7.26
C TRP A 98 5.46 1.01 7.07
N LEU A 99 6.51 0.59 6.37
CA LEU A 99 6.88 -0.84 6.29
C LEU A 99 7.17 -1.40 7.67
N GLY A 100 7.94 -0.69 8.50
CA GLY A 100 8.25 -1.11 9.86
C GLY A 100 6.98 -1.27 10.71
N ALA A 101 6.07 -0.29 10.62
CA ALA A 101 4.78 -0.35 11.31
C ALA A 101 3.92 -1.52 10.81
N ALA A 102 3.87 -1.73 9.50
CA ALA A 102 3.10 -2.83 8.91
C ALA A 102 3.65 -4.20 9.33
N ARG A 103 4.95 -4.39 9.32
CA ARG A 103 5.57 -5.63 9.80
C ARG A 103 5.22 -5.92 11.25
N THR A 104 5.32 -4.92 12.11
CA THR A 104 5.01 -5.07 13.53
C THR A 104 3.53 -5.40 13.73
N ALA A 105 2.63 -4.64 13.11
CA ALA A 105 1.19 -4.84 13.25
C ALA A 105 0.73 -6.20 12.70
N PHE A 106 1.19 -6.59 11.52
CA PHE A 106 0.88 -7.91 10.96
C PHE A 106 1.39 -9.03 11.88
N GLY A 107 2.60 -8.88 12.42
CA GLY A 107 3.16 -9.83 13.38
C GLY A 107 2.32 -9.95 14.65
N MET A 108 1.84 -8.83 15.19
CA MET A 108 0.95 -8.81 16.35
C MET A 108 -0.37 -9.55 16.09
N HIS A 109 -0.85 -9.55 14.85
CA HIS A 109 -2.05 -10.28 14.45
C HIS A 109 -1.77 -11.71 14.00
N GLY A 110 -0.53 -12.18 14.12
CA GLY A 110 -0.15 -13.53 13.70
C GLY A 110 -0.25 -13.75 12.20
N ARG A 111 -0.09 -12.69 11.40
CA ARG A 111 -0.19 -12.72 9.93
C ARG A 111 1.16 -12.41 9.29
N PRO A 112 1.56 -13.13 8.23
CA PRO A 112 2.70 -12.69 7.44
C PRO A 112 2.32 -11.46 6.61
N LEU A 113 3.24 -10.50 6.50
CA LEU A 113 3.17 -9.44 5.50
C LEU A 113 3.94 -9.91 4.28
N ASP A 114 3.25 -10.26 3.22
CA ASP A 114 3.87 -10.83 2.01
C ASP A 114 4.39 -9.76 1.06
N ALA A 115 3.77 -8.58 1.04
CA ALA A 115 4.16 -7.51 0.13
C ALA A 115 3.87 -6.13 0.72
N PHE A 116 4.72 -5.17 0.41
CA PHE A 116 4.53 -3.77 0.76
C PHE A 116 4.99 -2.87 -0.38
N TYR A 117 4.11 -1.99 -0.82
CA TYR A 117 4.36 -1.11 -1.96
C TYR A 117 4.22 0.36 -1.59
N ALA A 118 4.90 1.21 -2.35
CA ALA A 118 4.60 2.63 -2.41
C ALA A 118 3.97 2.94 -3.77
N VAL A 119 2.83 3.61 -3.77
CA VAL A 119 2.08 3.97 -4.96
C VAL A 119 2.03 5.49 -5.06
N THR A 120 2.40 6.02 -6.22
CA THR A 120 2.38 7.45 -6.52
C THR A 120 1.54 7.70 -7.77
N ARG A 121 1.37 8.97 -8.14
CA ARG A 121 0.67 9.30 -9.39
C ARG A 121 1.42 8.85 -10.64
N SER A 122 2.72 8.62 -10.56
CA SER A 122 3.55 8.29 -11.72
C SER A 122 4.01 6.84 -11.75
N GLY A 123 3.80 6.06 -10.70
CA GLY A 123 4.28 4.69 -10.68
C GLY A 123 4.18 4.01 -9.33
N TRP A 124 4.90 2.92 -9.19
CA TRP A 124 4.95 2.14 -7.96
C TRP A 124 6.35 1.65 -7.65
N LEU A 125 6.57 1.36 -6.38
CA LEU A 125 7.79 0.76 -5.84
C LEU A 125 7.40 -0.44 -4.99
N ASP A 126 8.04 -1.58 -5.20
CA ASP A 126 8.03 -2.70 -4.25
C ASP A 126 9.12 -2.40 -3.21
N VAL A 127 8.71 -2.05 -1.99
CA VAL A 127 9.65 -1.63 -0.94
C VAL A 127 10.50 -2.80 -0.45
N LEU A 128 10.01 -4.03 -0.59
CA LEU A 128 10.76 -5.22 -0.16
C LEU A 128 11.84 -5.64 -1.15
N THR A 129 11.62 -5.45 -2.44
CA THR A 129 12.54 -5.91 -3.49
C THR A 129 13.31 -4.79 -4.17
N GLY A 130 12.79 -3.58 -4.14
CA GLY A 130 13.33 -2.43 -4.87
C GLY A 130 12.86 -2.34 -6.32
N GLU A 131 12.04 -3.28 -6.78
CA GLU A 131 11.47 -3.19 -8.13
C GLU A 131 10.58 -1.96 -8.24
N THR A 132 10.69 -1.22 -9.35
CA THR A 132 9.93 0.00 -9.58
C THR A 132 9.45 0.09 -11.02
N ARG A 133 8.36 0.81 -11.20
CA ARG A 133 7.81 1.12 -12.52
C ARG A 133 7.30 2.55 -12.53
N VAL A 134 7.66 3.30 -13.56
CA VAL A 134 7.28 4.71 -13.74
C VAL A 134 6.68 4.89 -15.12
N TRP A 135 5.58 5.63 -15.19
CA TRP A 135 4.94 6.01 -16.45
C TRP A 135 4.84 7.52 -16.56
N LYS A 136 5.31 8.08 -17.67
CA LYS A 136 5.06 9.49 -18.00
C LYS A 136 3.60 9.71 -18.39
N ARG A 137 3.03 8.75 -19.13
CA ARG A 137 1.61 8.71 -19.51
C ARG A 137 1.10 7.33 -19.25
N LEU A 138 0.00 7.25 -18.50
CA LEU A 138 -0.64 5.99 -18.19
C LEU A 138 -2.03 5.99 -18.79
N ARG A 139 -2.28 5.01 -19.66
CA ARG A 139 -3.60 4.74 -20.23
C ARG A 139 -4.09 3.40 -19.71
N LEU A 140 -5.28 3.41 -19.20
CA LEU A 140 -5.94 2.20 -18.74
C LEU A 140 -6.75 1.53 -19.85
#